data_9ec829c3edc7d3c7b717676bb6dc704c
#
_entry.id   9ec829c3edc7d3c7b717676bb6dc704c
#
_cell.length_a   1.000
_cell.length_b   1.000
_cell.length_c   1.000
_cell.angle_alpha   90.00
_cell.angle_beta   90.00
_cell.angle_gamma   90.00
#
_symmetry.space_group_name_H-M   'P 1'
#
loop_
_entity.id
_entity.type
_entity.pdbx_description
1 polymer ?
#
loop_
_entity_poly.entity_id
_entity_poly.type
_entity_poly.pdbx_seq_one_letter_code
_entity_poly.pdbx_strand_id
1 'polypeptide(L)'
;MLHVLVPTDFSNNSYNALFYATKFLRDKEVTFHLVNVCGSSDTTDEERVKIASSEGLDAMEHRLVRDVGNNPHHFFDKVSLCSDMTKGVADYAKEHDVDVMVIGNKAKEELKHILFGTNAMQLVREVNNCPILIVPLEIDFKIVDKIAFVSNFNQPISKPNVDALLFFRSIMDSSIVPMGIEEDKGTEEMDKNKSMFLESIEHYANKEVKLPIFKDKVNTIQEFVELWNIDMLAMVYYPHHFFLEFIGKGMIKELNTKLSVPFLILPGTAS
;
A
#
# COMPACT_ATOMS: atom_id res chain seq x y z
N MET A 1 2.67 -1.19 20.23
CA MET A 1 3.63 -1.77 19.27
C MET A 1 2.88 -2.04 17.99
N LEU A 2 3.41 -1.64 16.84
CA LEU A 2 2.77 -1.86 15.55
C LEU A 2 3.20 -3.22 14.97
N HIS A 3 2.27 -3.93 14.33
CA HIS A 3 2.51 -5.17 13.60
C HIS A 3 2.50 -4.90 12.09
N VAL A 4 3.68 -4.97 11.46
CA VAL A 4 3.87 -4.66 10.04
C VAL A 4 4.23 -5.93 9.27
N LEU A 5 3.38 -6.36 8.36
CA LEU A 5 3.61 -7.54 7.55
C LEU A 5 4.33 -7.16 6.24
N VAL A 6 5.44 -7.82 5.97
CA VAL A 6 6.21 -7.65 4.73
C VAL A 6 6.39 -9.02 4.06
N PRO A 7 5.52 -9.37 3.12
CA PRO A 7 5.71 -10.56 2.29
C PRO A 7 6.96 -10.42 1.42
N THR A 8 7.76 -11.47 1.35
CA THR A 8 9.02 -11.44 0.59
C THR A 8 9.23 -12.66 -0.29
N ASP A 9 9.75 -12.42 -1.50
CA ASP A 9 10.30 -13.39 -2.43
C ASP A 9 11.84 -13.28 -2.52
N PHE A 10 12.45 -12.57 -1.57
CA PHE A 10 13.88 -12.24 -1.50
C PHE A 10 14.39 -11.39 -2.68
N SER A 11 13.52 -10.88 -3.51
CA SER A 11 13.89 -9.96 -4.59
C SER A 11 14.30 -8.59 -4.05
N ASN A 12 15.00 -7.80 -4.86
CA ASN A 12 15.30 -6.40 -4.53
C ASN A 12 14.03 -5.58 -4.34
N ASN A 13 12.93 -5.96 -4.99
CA ASN A 13 11.65 -5.28 -4.86
C ASN A 13 11.03 -5.48 -3.46
N SER A 14 10.96 -6.71 -2.97
CA SER A 14 10.46 -6.98 -1.61
C SER A 14 11.42 -6.42 -0.54
N TYR A 15 12.73 -6.44 -0.81
CA TYR A 15 13.71 -5.78 0.06
C TYR A 15 13.49 -4.25 0.10
N ASN A 16 13.26 -3.60 -1.04
CA ASN A 16 13.00 -2.16 -1.09
C ASN A 16 11.73 -1.77 -0.29
N ALA A 17 10.70 -2.61 -0.32
CA ALA A 17 9.51 -2.42 0.51
C ALA A 17 9.82 -2.45 2.01
N LEU A 18 10.61 -3.43 2.46
CA LEU A 18 11.08 -3.52 3.84
C LEU A 18 11.95 -2.31 4.22
N PHE A 19 12.92 -1.96 3.37
CA PHE A 19 13.78 -0.80 3.58
C PHE A 19 12.96 0.50 3.72
N TYR A 20 12.00 0.71 2.83
CA TYR A 20 11.11 1.86 2.90
C TYR A 20 10.29 1.86 4.20
N ALA A 21 9.69 0.74 4.58
CA ALA A 21 8.88 0.63 5.78
C ALA A 21 9.70 0.94 7.05
N THR A 22 10.93 0.44 7.15
CA THR A 22 11.81 0.71 8.30
C THR A 22 12.23 2.18 8.40
N LYS A 23 12.44 2.84 7.26
CA LYS A 23 12.72 4.29 7.24
C LYS A 23 11.48 5.12 7.57
N PHE A 24 10.33 4.74 7.03
CA PHE A 24 9.06 5.43 7.26
C PHE A 24 8.61 5.34 8.71
N LEU A 25 8.81 4.18 9.35
CA LEU A 25 8.41 3.91 10.73
C LEU A 25 9.56 4.02 11.75
N ARG A 26 10.66 4.69 11.40
CA ARG A 26 11.90 4.70 12.20
C ARG A 26 11.72 5.09 13.67
N ASP A 27 10.76 5.97 13.96
CA ASP A 27 10.50 6.51 15.28
C ASP A 27 9.31 5.82 15.99
N LYS A 28 8.84 4.70 15.45
CA LYS A 28 7.76 3.89 16.01
C LYS A 28 8.31 2.56 16.54
N GLU A 29 7.65 2.02 17.56
CA GLU A 29 7.92 0.66 18.03
C GLU A 29 7.17 -0.34 17.15
N VAL A 30 7.91 -1.18 16.41
CA VAL A 30 7.38 -2.03 15.34
C VAL A 30 7.90 -3.46 15.43
N THR A 31 7.00 -4.43 15.32
CA THR A 31 7.34 -5.81 14.94
C THR A 31 7.10 -5.99 13.45
N PHE A 32 8.17 -6.21 12.69
CA PHE A 32 8.13 -6.56 11.28
C PHE A 32 7.99 -8.07 11.13
N HIS A 33 6.85 -8.53 10.60
CA HIS A 33 6.65 -9.92 10.22
C HIS A 33 7.16 -10.12 8.80
N LEU A 34 8.36 -10.67 8.68
CA LEU A 34 8.96 -11.02 7.38
C LEU A 34 8.42 -12.39 6.98
N VAL A 35 7.52 -12.42 6.03
CA VAL A 35 6.83 -13.64 5.63
C VAL A 35 7.26 -14.07 4.24
N ASN A 36 7.88 -15.26 4.13
CA ASN A 36 8.15 -15.92 2.88
C ASN A 36 7.19 -17.09 2.67
N VAL A 37 6.55 -17.15 1.52
CA VAL A 37 5.68 -18.26 1.15
C VAL A 37 6.45 -19.21 0.25
N CYS A 38 6.76 -20.38 0.78
CA CYS A 38 7.58 -21.40 0.11
C CYS A 38 6.78 -22.34 -0.82
N GLY A 39 5.49 -22.08 -1.02
CA GLY A 39 4.61 -22.89 -1.87
C GLY A 39 4.12 -24.16 -1.16
N SER A 40 3.00 -24.71 -1.65
CA SER A 40 2.51 -26.01 -1.22
C SER A 40 3.20 -27.09 -2.06
N SER A 41 4.25 -27.71 -1.53
CA SER A 41 4.86 -28.86 -2.21
C SER A 41 4.43 -30.16 -1.54
N ASP A 42 3.75 -31.02 -2.28
CA ASP A 42 3.50 -32.42 -1.89
C ASP A 42 4.78 -33.28 -1.97
N THR A 43 5.96 -32.67 -1.88
CA THR A 43 7.23 -33.34 -2.18
C THR A 43 8.10 -33.56 -0.96
N THR A 44 8.93 -34.60 -1.03
CA THR A 44 9.99 -35.01 -0.07
C THR A 44 11.03 -33.88 0.23
N ASP A 45 10.91 -32.69 -0.36
CA ASP A 45 11.81 -31.56 -0.24
C ASP A 45 11.29 -30.42 0.66
N GLU A 46 10.16 -30.59 1.36
CA GLU A 46 9.56 -29.54 2.19
C GLU A 46 10.52 -28.98 3.25
N GLU A 47 11.31 -29.86 3.88
CA GLU A 47 12.29 -29.45 4.88
C GLU A 47 13.41 -28.58 4.28
N ARG A 48 13.89 -28.93 3.07
CA ARG A 48 14.90 -28.12 2.37
C ARG A 48 14.38 -26.75 1.98
N VAL A 49 13.14 -26.69 1.53
CA VAL A 49 12.50 -25.43 1.15
C VAL A 49 12.30 -24.53 2.36
N LYS A 50 11.92 -25.09 3.52
CA LYS A 50 11.82 -24.35 4.80
C LYS A 50 13.18 -23.83 5.27
N ILE A 51 14.23 -24.64 5.16
CA ILE A 51 15.60 -24.20 5.50
C ILE A 51 16.03 -23.06 4.59
N ALA A 52 15.89 -23.18 3.28
CA ALA A 52 16.24 -22.12 2.34
C ALA A 52 15.44 -20.84 2.58
N SER A 53 14.15 -20.96 2.92
CA SER A 53 13.31 -19.83 3.30
C SER A 53 13.82 -19.15 4.57
N SER A 54 14.15 -19.90 5.61
CA SER A 54 14.71 -19.37 6.86
C SER A 54 16.04 -18.65 6.64
N GLU A 55 16.96 -19.25 5.88
CA GLU A 55 18.25 -18.64 5.53
C GLU A 55 18.06 -17.33 4.72
N GLY A 56 17.09 -17.31 3.81
CA GLY A 56 16.74 -16.13 3.04
C GLY A 56 16.19 -15.00 3.91
N LEU A 57 15.35 -15.32 4.89
CA LEU A 57 14.82 -14.36 5.86
C LEU A 57 15.93 -13.78 6.74
N ASP A 58 16.85 -14.62 7.23
CA ASP A 58 18.02 -14.18 7.99
C ASP A 58 18.93 -13.25 7.17
N ALA A 59 19.20 -13.62 5.92
CA ALA A 59 20.00 -12.80 5.01
C ALA A 59 19.35 -11.44 4.72
N MET A 60 18.03 -11.40 4.61
CA MET A 60 17.28 -10.18 4.37
C MET A 60 17.35 -9.22 5.58
N GLU A 61 17.17 -9.73 6.81
CA GLU A 61 17.34 -8.96 8.04
C GLU A 61 18.78 -8.45 8.18
N HIS A 62 19.80 -9.32 7.99
CA HIS A 62 21.21 -8.91 8.05
C HIS A 62 21.54 -7.82 7.03
N ARG A 63 21.02 -7.95 5.80
CA ARG A 63 21.16 -6.90 4.77
C ARG A 63 20.55 -5.58 5.23
N LEU A 64 19.35 -5.63 5.80
CA LEU A 64 18.66 -4.44 6.30
C LEU A 64 19.46 -3.76 7.41
N VAL A 65 19.90 -4.51 8.43
CA VAL A 65 20.68 -3.96 9.55
C VAL A 65 21.98 -3.32 9.05
N ARG A 66 22.64 -3.93 8.06
CA ARG A 66 23.83 -3.35 7.43
C ARG A 66 23.52 -2.03 6.71
N ASP A 67 22.38 -1.93 6.02
CA ASP A 67 22.06 -0.82 5.13
C ASP A 67 21.42 0.37 5.90
N VAL A 68 20.68 0.12 7.00
CA VAL A 68 19.99 1.15 7.79
C VAL A 68 20.50 1.31 9.22
N GLY A 69 21.33 0.38 9.69
CA GLY A 69 21.73 0.27 11.11
C GLY A 69 20.70 -0.48 11.95
N ASN A 70 21.09 -0.83 13.18
CA ASN A 70 20.19 -1.46 14.13
C ASN A 70 19.31 -0.38 14.80
N ASN A 71 17.99 -0.57 14.75
CA ASN A 71 17.02 0.29 15.42
C ASN A 71 16.45 -0.46 16.65
N PRO A 72 16.64 0.06 17.88
CA PRO A 72 16.18 -0.62 19.09
C PRO A 72 14.64 -0.69 19.22
N HIS A 73 13.91 0.02 18.39
CA HIS A 73 12.45 0.01 18.34
C HIS A 73 11.89 -0.94 17.26
N HIS A 74 12.76 -1.63 16.51
CA HIS A 74 12.36 -2.55 15.45
C HIS A 74 12.71 -3.99 15.82
N PHE A 75 11.69 -4.84 15.80
CA PHE A 75 11.77 -6.27 16.04
C PHE A 75 11.41 -7.03 14.77
N PHE A 76 11.96 -8.23 14.57
CA PHE A 76 11.74 -9.00 13.35
C PHE A 76 11.27 -10.42 13.69
N ASP A 77 10.05 -10.74 13.28
CA ASP A 77 9.51 -12.09 13.27
C ASP A 77 9.66 -12.68 11.88
N LYS A 78 10.35 -13.79 11.76
CA LYS A 78 10.66 -14.47 10.49
C LYS A 78 9.81 -15.71 10.33
N VAL A 79 9.00 -15.74 9.27
CA VAL A 79 7.97 -16.77 9.08
C VAL A 79 8.05 -17.36 7.69
N SER A 80 8.18 -18.69 7.63
CA SER A 80 8.07 -19.48 6.40
C SER A 80 6.70 -20.15 6.34
N LEU A 81 5.86 -19.74 5.38
CA LEU A 81 4.52 -20.31 5.18
C LEU A 81 4.55 -21.31 4.03
N CYS A 82 4.07 -22.53 4.29
CA CYS A 82 3.83 -23.53 3.23
C CYS A 82 2.35 -23.52 2.87
N SER A 83 1.96 -22.59 1.98
CA SER A 83 0.56 -22.38 1.59
C SER A 83 0.47 -21.78 0.20
N ASP A 84 -0.76 -21.53 -0.29
CA ASP A 84 -0.99 -20.59 -1.38
C ASP A 84 -0.52 -19.19 -0.96
N MET A 85 0.15 -18.48 -1.85
CA MET A 85 0.79 -17.20 -1.55
C MET A 85 -0.22 -16.15 -1.06
N THR A 86 -1.28 -15.94 -1.80
CA THR A 86 -2.22 -14.86 -1.50
C THR A 86 -3.05 -15.18 -0.28
N LYS A 87 -3.60 -16.40 -0.23
CA LYS A 87 -4.42 -16.84 0.90
C LYS A 87 -3.61 -16.95 2.17
N GLY A 88 -2.43 -17.56 2.15
CA GLY A 88 -1.60 -17.71 3.33
C GLY A 88 -1.17 -16.37 3.93
N VAL A 89 -0.82 -15.40 3.09
CA VAL A 89 -0.48 -14.04 3.55
C VAL A 89 -1.70 -13.33 4.13
N ALA A 90 -2.89 -13.46 3.51
CA ALA A 90 -4.12 -12.83 4.00
C ALA A 90 -4.58 -13.45 5.33
N ASP A 91 -4.55 -14.78 5.45
CA ASP A 91 -4.89 -15.50 6.67
C ASP A 91 -3.92 -15.10 7.82
N TYR A 92 -2.61 -15.07 7.52
CA TYR A 92 -1.60 -14.63 8.47
C TYR A 92 -1.84 -13.20 8.97
N ALA A 93 -2.14 -12.27 8.05
CA ALA A 93 -2.42 -10.88 8.39
C ALA A 93 -3.60 -10.74 9.36
N LYS A 94 -4.61 -11.60 9.20
CA LYS A 94 -5.79 -11.62 10.07
C LYS A 94 -5.52 -12.28 11.42
N GLU A 95 -4.78 -13.40 11.43
CA GLU A 95 -4.48 -14.16 12.65
C GLU A 95 -3.55 -13.43 13.61
N HIS A 96 -2.71 -12.52 13.10
CA HIS A 96 -1.71 -11.78 13.86
C HIS A 96 -2.05 -10.30 14.04
N ASP A 97 -3.32 -9.91 13.81
CA ASP A 97 -3.80 -8.53 14.00
C ASP A 97 -2.86 -7.49 13.36
N VAL A 98 -2.46 -7.75 12.09
CA VAL A 98 -1.54 -6.87 11.36
C VAL A 98 -2.15 -5.49 11.17
N ASP A 99 -1.42 -4.45 11.58
CA ASP A 99 -1.83 -3.05 11.45
C ASP A 99 -1.64 -2.50 10.04
N VAL A 100 -0.60 -2.96 9.34
CA VAL A 100 -0.32 -2.57 7.96
C VAL A 100 0.48 -3.65 7.23
N MET A 101 0.14 -3.89 5.97
CA MET A 101 0.96 -4.70 5.07
C MET A 101 1.78 -3.78 4.16
N VAL A 102 3.07 -4.09 3.96
CA VAL A 102 3.93 -3.33 3.04
C VAL A 102 4.46 -4.25 1.96
N ILE A 103 4.17 -3.92 0.71
CA ILE A 103 4.54 -4.75 -0.44
C ILE A 103 5.30 -3.94 -1.49
N GLY A 104 6.25 -4.58 -2.14
CA GLY A 104 6.93 -4.00 -3.30
C GLY A 104 6.10 -4.12 -4.57
N ASN A 105 6.19 -3.11 -5.42
CA ASN A 105 5.56 -3.13 -6.72
C ASN A 105 6.57 -3.54 -7.81
N LYS A 106 6.45 -4.76 -8.32
CA LYS A 106 7.30 -5.29 -9.37
C LYS A 106 6.66 -5.02 -10.74
N ALA A 107 7.04 -3.92 -11.39
CA ALA A 107 6.74 -3.75 -12.79
C ALA A 107 7.51 -4.81 -13.60
N LYS A 108 6.82 -5.66 -14.36
CA LYS A 108 7.48 -6.54 -15.34
C LYS A 108 7.84 -5.69 -16.55
N GLU A 109 9.13 -5.48 -16.80
CA GLU A 109 9.64 -4.76 -17.98
C GLU A 109 9.10 -5.32 -19.30
N GLU A 110 8.83 -6.62 -19.37
CA GLU A 110 8.34 -7.29 -20.59
C GLU A 110 6.82 -7.15 -20.83
N LEU A 111 6.05 -6.80 -19.80
CA LEU A 111 4.62 -6.59 -19.93
C LEU A 111 4.28 -5.12 -19.69
N LYS A 112 4.45 -4.29 -20.71
CA LYS A 112 4.10 -2.84 -20.74
C LYS A 112 2.69 -2.48 -20.24
N HIS A 113 2.01 -3.40 -19.55
CA HIS A 113 0.57 -3.36 -19.36
C HIS A 113 0.05 -3.85 -18.00
N ILE A 114 0.89 -4.16 -17.01
CA ILE A 114 0.43 -4.60 -15.68
C ILE A 114 1.05 -3.71 -14.60
N LEU A 115 0.21 -3.02 -13.89
CA LEU A 115 0.52 -1.96 -12.92
C LEU A 115 1.03 -2.41 -11.57
N PHE A 116 0.36 -3.36 -11.03
CA PHE A 116 0.79 -4.08 -9.85
C PHE A 116 1.21 -5.47 -10.31
N GLY A 117 2.27 -6.01 -9.77
CA GLY A 117 2.55 -7.43 -9.97
C GLY A 117 1.27 -8.21 -9.66
N THR A 118 1.04 -9.31 -10.35
CA THR A 118 -0.17 -10.12 -10.18
C THR A 118 -0.46 -10.41 -8.71
N ASN A 119 0.59 -10.66 -7.92
CA ASN A 119 0.51 -10.95 -6.50
C ASN A 119 0.06 -9.74 -5.67
N ALA A 120 0.57 -8.53 -5.96
CA ALA A 120 0.18 -7.32 -5.23
C ALA A 120 -1.32 -7.03 -5.40
N MET A 121 -1.84 -7.16 -6.62
CA MET A 121 -3.29 -6.99 -6.87
C MET A 121 -4.16 -8.08 -6.26
N GLN A 122 -3.66 -9.30 -6.20
CA GLN A 122 -4.36 -10.39 -5.50
C GLN A 122 -4.41 -10.11 -4.00
N LEU A 123 -3.31 -9.68 -3.39
CA LEU A 123 -3.27 -9.28 -1.97
C LEU A 123 -4.22 -8.12 -1.69
N VAL A 124 -4.26 -7.08 -2.52
CA VAL A 124 -5.22 -5.96 -2.37
C VAL A 124 -6.68 -6.43 -2.41
N ARG A 125 -6.99 -7.50 -3.12
CA ARG A 125 -8.35 -8.07 -3.18
C ARG A 125 -8.70 -8.94 -1.98
N GLU A 126 -7.74 -9.69 -1.47
CA GLU A 126 -7.95 -10.67 -0.40
C GLU A 126 -7.78 -10.08 1.00
N VAL A 127 -6.84 -9.13 1.17
CA VAL A 127 -6.56 -8.49 2.45
C VAL A 127 -7.51 -7.33 2.67
N ASN A 128 -8.43 -7.50 3.61
CA ASN A 128 -9.47 -6.52 3.91
C ASN A 128 -9.49 -6.07 5.38
N ASN A 129 -8.54 -6.51 6.17
CA ASN A 129 -8.44 -6.23 7.61
C ASN A 129 -7.41 -5.13 7.95
N CYS A 130 -6.50 -4.79 7.05
CA CYS A 130 -5.50 -3.75 7.28
C CYS A 130 -5.18 -2.95 6.00
N PRO A 131 -4.68 -1.71 6.13
CA PRO A 131 -4.11 -0.95 5.02
C PRO A 131 -2.94 -1.67 4.35
N ILE A 132 -2.79 -1.44 3.03
CA ILE A 132 -1.66 -1.94 2.26
C ILE A 132 -0.88 -0.76 1.70
N LEU A 133 0.40 -0.66 2.07
CA LEU A 133 1.34 0.30 1.50
C LEU A 133 2.12 -0.36 0.37
N ILE A 134 1.90 0.11 -0.85
CA ILE A 134 2.58 -0.37 -2.05
C ILE A 134 3.76 0.57 -2.35
N VAL A 135 4.97 0.01 -2.35
CA VAL A 135 6.21 0.76 -2.55
C VAL A 135 6.73 0.50 -3.97
N PRO A 136 6.91 1.55 -4.80
CA PRO A 136 7.51 1.41 -6.12
C PRO A 136 8.94 0.86 -6.07
N LEU A 137 9.36 0.14 -7.12
CA LEU A 137 10.65 -0.58 -7.13
C LEU A 137 11.87 0.36 -6.99
N GLU A 138 11.85 1.49 -7.65
CA GLU A 138 13.03 2.37 -7.79
C GLU A 138 12.79 3.73 -7.13
N ILE A 139 12.33 3.70 -5.87
CA ILE A 139 12.18 4.97 -5.16
C ILE A 139 13.16 5.03 -3.99
N ASP A 140 13.84 6.15 -3.90
CA ASP A 140 14.57 6.54 -2.71
C ASP A 140 13.57 6.96 -1.62
N PHE A 141 13.88 6.61 -0.37
CA PHE A 141 13.08 7.08 0.74
C PHE A 141 13.14 8.61 0.84
N LYS A 142 11.98 9.25 0.84
CA LYS A 142 11.80 10.68 1.10
C LYS A 142 10.84 10.88 2.27
N ILE A 143 10.97 12.01 2.94
CA ILE A 143 9.99 12.46 3.93
C ILE A 143 8.66 12.67 3.18
N VAL A 144 7.58 12.18 3.78
CA VAL A 144 6.23 12.34 3.22
C VAL A 144 5.61 13.60 3.81
N ASP A 145 5.71 14.72 3.09
CA ASP A 145 5.12 15.99 3.51
C ASP A 145 3.65 16.10 3.11
N LYS A 146 3.26 15.46 2.00
CA LYS A 146 1.91 15.54 1.45
C LYS A 146 1.37 14.16 1.04
N ILE A 147 0.21 13.82 1.57
CA ILE A 147 -0.57 12.64 1.18
C ILE A 147 -1.78 13.11 0.39
N ALA A 148 -1.88 12.75 -0.90
CA ALA A 148 -3.10 13.00 -1.66
C ALA A 148 -4.11 11.86 -1.41
N PHE A 149 -5.28 12.21 -0.90
CA PHE A 149 -6.40 11.27 -0.77
C PHE A 149 -7.33 11.40 -1.97
N VAL A 150 -7.39 10.35 -2.78
CA VAL A 150 -8.11 10.32 -4.05
C VAL A 150 -9.44 9.59 -3.88
N SER A 151 -10.55 10.26 -4.20
CA SER A 151 -11.88 9.67 -4.13
C SER A 151 -12.85 10.36 -5.11
N ASN A 152 -13.88 9.62 -5.56
CA ASN A 152 -15.07 10.20 -6.20
C ASN A 152 -16.23 10.36 -5.21
N PHE A 153 -16.05 9.92 -3.96
CA PHE A 153 -17.04 10.00 -2.88
C PHE A 153 -18.38 9.29 -3.16
N ASN A 154 -18.40 8.36 -4.13
CA ASN A 154 -19.60 7.53 -4.39
C ASN A 154 -19.99 6.66 -3.19
N GLN A 155 -19.01 6.36 -2.33
CA GLN A 155 -19.22 5.65 -1.08
C GLN A 155 -18.71 6.49 0.10
N PRO A 156 -19.33 6.36 1.28
CA PRO A 156 -18.85 7.04 2.48
C PRO A 156 -17.49 6.48 2.90
N ILE A 157 -16.60 7.38 3.32
CA ILE A 157 -15.31 6.95 3.90
C ILE A 157 -15.54 6.55 5.35
N SER A 158 -15.31 5.28 5.66
CA SER A 158 -15.53 4.75 7.00
C SER A 158 -14.60 5.38 8.05
N LYS A 159 -15.05 5.44 9.30
CA LYS A 159 -14.21 5.95 10.40
C LYS A 159 -12.88 5.20 10.52
N PRO A 160 -12.79 3.85 10.44
CA PRO A 160 -11.50 3.15 10.44
C PRO A 160 -10.56 3.61 9.32
N ASN A 161 -11.09 3.92 8.12
CA ASN A 161 -10.27 4.42 7.01
C ASN A 161 -9.76 5.84 7.26
N VAL A 162 -10.59 6.70 7.84
CA VAL A 162 -10.15 8.04 8.28
C VAL A 162 -9.07 7.91 9.35
N ASP A 163 -9.29 7.09 10.37
CA ASP A 163 -8.33 6.86 11.46
C ASP A 163 -6.99 6.31 10.91
N ALA A 164 -7.03 5.37 9.96
CA ALA A 164 -5.84 4.87 9.30
C ALA A 164 -5.11 5.96 8.49
N LEU A 165 -5.83 6.77 7.72
CA LEU A 165 -5.23 7.90 6.98
C LEU A 165 -4.57 8.90 7.94
N LEU A 166 -5.25 9.24 9.05
CA LEU A 166 -4.72 10.14 10.08
C LEU A 166 -3.51 9.53 10.80
N PHE A 167 -3.48 8.22 11.02
CA PHE A 167 -2.32 7.51 11.53
C PHE A 167 -1.13 7.67 10.58
N PHE A 168 -1.29 7.36 9.29
CA PHE A 168 -0.19 7.50 8.30
C PHE A 168 0.32 8.94 8.21
N ARG A 169 -0.57 9.93 8.18
CA ARG A 169 -0.16 11.34 8.19
C ARG A 169 0.63 11.71 9.45
N SER A 170 0.29 11.13 10.61
CA SER A 170 0.95 11.44 11.90
C SER A 170 2.39 10.90 12.00
N ILE A 171 2.78 9.94 11.15
CA ILE A 171 4.12 9.36 11.17
C ILE A 171 5.17 10.41 10.81
N MET A 172 4.88 11.27 9.83
CA MET A 172 5.80 12.30 9.32
C MET A 172 5.23 13.72 9.39
N ASP A 173 4.14 13.88 10.14
CA ASP A 173 3.41 15.16 10.25
C ASP A 173 2.96 15.72 8.89
N SER A 174 2.56 14.82 8.00
CA SER A 174 2.15 15.15 6.63
C SER A 174 0.86 15.95 6.60
N SER A 175 0.66 16.78 5.59
CA SER A 175 -0.63 17.36 5.26
C SER A 175 -1.43 16.42 4.33
N ILE A 176 -2.76 16.43 4.44
CA ILE A 176 -3.65 15.70 3.53
C ILE A 176 -4.12 16.65 2.44
N VAL A 177 -4.01 16.22 1.18
CA VAL A 177 -4.55 16.95 0.02
C VAL A 177 -5.74 16.14 -0.51
N PRO A 178 -6.99 16.55 -0.19
CA PRO A 178 -8.17 15.90 -0.74
C PRO A 178 -8.23 16.12 -2.25
N MET A 179 -8.39 15.04 -3.01
CA MET A 179 -8.42 15.04 -4.46
C MET A 179 -9.74 14.44 -4.93
N GLY A 180 -10.69 15.30 -5.25
CA GLY A 180 -11.98 14.92 -5.79
C GLY A 180 -11.89 14.61 -7.28
N ILE A 181 -12.40 13.45 -7.70
CA ILE A 181 -12.59 13.14 -9.13
C ILE A 181 -14.00 13.54 -9.48
N GLU A 182 -14.13 14.53 -10.36
CA GLU A 182 -15.43 14.94 -10.86
C GLU A 182 -15.98 13.85 -11.80
N GLU A 183 -17.24 13.47 -11.59
CA GLU A 183 -18.03 12.66 -12.51
C GLU A 183 -19.09 13.55 -13.18
N ASP A 184 -19.53 13.18 -14.40
CA ASP A 184 -20.47 13.98 -15.21
C ASP A 184 -21.79 14.28 -14.48
N LYS A 185 -22.15 13.50 -13.47
CA LYS A 185 -23.35 13.68 -12.65
C LYS A 185 -23.01 13.45 -11.17
N GLY A 186 -22.64 14.52 -10.48
CA GLY A 186 -22.61 14.51 -9.03
C GLY A 186 -24.01 14.25 -8.43
N THR A 187 -24.06 13.52 -7.33
CA THR A 187 -25.28 13.26 -6.57
C THR A 187 -25.23 13.97 -5.22
N GLU A 188 -26.40 14.26 -4.63
CA GLU A 188 -26.46 14.81 -3.26
C GLU A 188 -25.76 13.91 -2.23
N GLU A 189 -25.79 12.59 -2.48
CA GLU A 189 -25.11 11.62 -1.62
C GLU A 189 -23.58 11.73 -1.71
N MET A 190 -23.03 11.92 -2.90
CA MET A 190 -21.61 12.19 -3.10
C MET A 190 -21.16 13.47 -2.39
N ASP A 191 -21.93 14.54 -2.51
CA ASP A 191 -21.63 15.81 -1.83
C ASP A 191 -21.69 15.67 -0.31
N LYS A 192 -22.64 14.89 0.21
CA LYS A 192 -22.73 14.55 1.64
C LYS A 192 -21.53 13.73 2.12
N ASN A 193 -21.18 12.65 1.42
CA ASN A 193 -20.04 11.81 1.75
C ASN A 193 -18.73 12.61 1.76
N LYS A 194 -18.58 13.48 0.78
CA LYS A 194 -17.45 14.38 0.66
C LYS A 194 -17.36 15.36 1.83
N SER A 195 -18.49 16.03 2.16
CA SER A 195 -18.53 16.98 3.27
C SER A 195 -18.17 16.32 4.59
N MET A 196 -18.73 15.13 4.86
CA MET A 196 -18.40 14.35 6.07
C MET A 196 -16.91 13.98 6.15
N PHE A 197 -16.32 13.58 5.02
CA PHE A 197 -14.89 13.28 4.98
C PHE A 197 -14.05 14.54 5.21
N LEU A 198 -14.35 15.65 4.54
CA LEU A 198 -13.60 16.91 4.70
C LEU A 198 -13.66 17.44 6.13
N GLU A 199 -14.82 17.37 6.80
CA GLU A 199 -14.97 17.70 8.22
C GLU A 199 -14.08 16.83 9.11
N SER A 200 -13.97 15.52 8.80
CA SER A 200 -13.16 14.59 9.59
C SER A 200 -11.66 14.84 9.52
N ILE A 201 -11.18 15.53 8.49
CA ILE A 201 -9.75 15.84 8.28
C ILE A 201 -9.44 17.34 8.30
N GLU A 202 -10.40 18.20 8.67
CA GLU A 202 -10.33 19.67 8.56
C GLU A 202 -9.03 20.26 9.09
N HIS A 203 -8.55 19.80 10.25
CA HIS A 203 -7.34 20.31 10.89
C HIS A 203 -6.02 19.92 10.19
N TYR A 204 -6.08 18.97 9.26
CA TYR A 204 -4.91 18.36 8.62
C TYR A 204 -4.93 18.49 7.09
N ALA A 205 -6.03 19.00 6.56
CA ALA A 205 -6.24 19.09 5.12
C ALA A 205 -5.75 20.42 4.57
N ASN A 206 -5.07 20.35 3.44
CA ASN A 206 -4.91 21.47 2.54
C ASN A 206 -6.21 21.70 1.76
N LYS A 207 -6.29 22.81 1.02
CA LYS A 207 -7.42 23.10 0.16
C LYS A 207 -7.66 21.95 -0.82
N GLU A 208 -8.92 21.54 -0.95
CA GLU A 208 -9.32 20.51 -1.91
C GLU A 208 -8.91 20.89 -3.35
N VAL A 209 -8.42 19.89 -4.06
CA VAL A 209 -8.15 19.97 -5.49
C VAL A 209 -9.17 19.14 -6.24
N LYS A 210 -9.83 19.77 -7.20
CA LYS A 210 -10.76 19.10 -8.11
C LYS A 210 -10.02 18.69 -9.36
N LEU A 211 -10.06 17.41 -9.67
CA LEU A 211 -9.58 16.90 -10.95
C LEU A 211 -10.73 16.93 -11.95
N PRO A 212 -10.55 17.59 -13.09
CA PRO A 212 -11.54 17.54 -14.15
C PRO A 212 -11.69 16.12 -14.72
N ILE A 213 -12.86 15.82 -15.30
CA ILE A 213 -13.12 14.56 -16.00
C ILE A 213 -12.26 14.50 -17.24
N PHE A 214 -11.19 13.75 -17.20
CA PHE A 214 -10.35 13.51 -18.36
C PHE A 214 -10.56 12.11 -18.93
N LYS A 215 -10.48 12.00 -20.24
CA LYS A 215 -10.41 10.70 -20.93
C LYS A 215 -9.19 9.90 -20.50
N ASP A 216 -8.15 10.58 -20.02
CA ASP A 216 -6.89 10.00 -19.52
C ASP A 216 -6.65 10.39 -18.06
N LYS A 217 -7.33 9.68 -17.16
CA LYS A 217 -7.24 9.89 -15.71
C LYS A 217 -5.86 9.65 -15.15
N VAL A 218 -5.05 8.82 -15.81
CA VAL A 218 -3.71 8.42 -15.36
C VAL A 218 -2.71 9.55 -15.51
N ASN A 219 -2.62 10.10 -16.70
CA ASN A 219 -1.73 11.24 -16.93
C ASN A 219 -2.13 12.42 -16.05
N THR A 220 -3.43 12.58 -15.79
CA THR A 220 -3.92 13.62 -14.88
C THR A 220 -3.43 13.42 -13.43
N ILE A 221 -3.51 12.19 -12.90
CA ILE A 221 -3.01 11.91 -11.54
C ILE A 221 -1.50 12.11 -11.47
N GLN A 222 -0.77 11.72 -12.51
CA GLN A 222 0.67 11.90 -12.56
C GLN A 222 1.07 13.38 -12.61
N GLU A 223 0.47 14.15 -13.51
CA GLU A 223 0.69 15.60 -13.58
C GLU A 223 0.35 16.27 -12.25
N PHE A 224 -0.71 15.81 -11.57
CA PHE A 224 -1.08 16.30 -10.26
C PHE A 224 -0.01 15.96 -9.21
N VAL A 225 0.48 14.72 -9.17
CA VAL A 225 1.55 14.29 -8.24
C VAL A 225 2.76 15.19 -8.40
N GLU A 226 3.16 15.48 -9.64
CA GLU A 226 4.30 16.34 -9.93
C GLU A 226 4.03 17.82 -9.60
N LEU A 227 2.90 18.39 -10.06
CA LEU A 227 2.57 19.81 -9.86
C LEU A 227 2.37 20.20 -8.40
N TRP A 228 1.80 19.29 -7.59
CA TRP A 228 1.52 19.54 -6.17
C TRP A 228 2.59 19.00 -5.24
N ASN A 229 3.65 18.40 -5.79
CA ASN A 229 4.69 17.72 -5.03
C ASN A 229 4.07 16.76 -4.00
N ILE A 230 3.27 15.83 -4.49
CA ILE A 230 2.66 14.78 -3.66
C ILE A 230 3.71 13.69 -3.41
N ASP A 231 3.86 13.29 -2.14
CA ASP A 231 4.85 12.30 -1.73
C ASP A 231 4.24 10.91 -1.51
N MET A 232 2.91 10.83 -1.34
CA MET A 232 2.18 9.58 -1.20
C MET A 232 0.76 9.74 -1.74
N LEU A 233 0.25 8.74 -2.44
CA LEU A 233 -1.17 8.62 -2.78
C LEU A 233 -1.88 7.75 -1.77
N ALA A 234 -3.14 8.05 -1.47
CA ALA A 234 -4.02 7.22 -0.65
C ALA A 234 -5.40 7.11 -1.28
N MET A 235 -6.03 5.94 -1.20
CA MET A 235 -7.42 5.73 -1.60
C MET A 235 -8.05 4.55 -0.86
N VAL A 236 -9.38 4.47 -0.88
CA VAL A 236 -10.12 3.30 -0.39
C VAL A 236 -10.37 2.33 -1.54
N TYR A 237 -10.10 1.05 -1.32
CA TYR A 237 -10.42 -0.03 -2.24
C TYR A 237 -11.77 -0.66 -1.89
N TYR A 238 -12.72 -0.60 -2.81
CA TYR A 238 -14.01 -1.27 -2.71
C TYR A 238 -14.07 -2.44 -3.71
N PRO A 239 -14.20 -3.71 -3.27
CA PRO A 239 -14.06 -4.90 -4.13
C PRO A 239 -15.00 -4.94 -5.34
N HIS A 240 -16.16 -4.30 -5.25
CA HIS A 240 -17.24 -4.44 -6.23
C HIS A 240 -17.58 -3.19 -7.03
N HIS A 241 -17.01 -2.00 -6.74
CA HIS A 241 -17.53 -0.80 -7.34
C HIS A 241 -16.53 0.07 -8.10
N PHE A 242 -15.55 0.64 -7.50
CA PHE A 242 -14.94 1.80 -8.13
C PHE A 242 -13.48 1.62 -8.55
N PHE A 243 -12.76 0.84 -7.77
CA PHE A 243 -11.33 0.68 -8.00
C PHE A 243 -11.01 0.07 -9.37
N LEU A 244 -11.83 -0.90 -9.83
CA LEU A 244 -11.65 -1.51 -11.15
C LEU A 244 -12.14 -0.62 -12.30
N GLU A 245 -13.09 0.30 -12.05
CA GLU A 245 -13.52 1.29 -13.04
C GLU A 245 -12.62 2.51 -13.04
N PHE A 246 -12.19 2.96 -11.85
CA PHE A 246 -11.24 4.07 -11.71
C PHE A 246 -9.84 3.66 -12.18
N ILE A 247 -9.44 2.47 -11.81
CA ILE A 247 -8.21 1.83 -12.26
C ILE A 247 -8.51 0.96 -13.50
N GLY A 248 -9.56 1.19 -14.24
CA GLY A 248 -10.01 0.38 -15.37
C GLY A 248 -8.90 -0.38 -16.10
N LYS A 249 -9.20 -1.46 -16.78
CA LYS A 249 -8.18 -2.37 -17.39
C LYS A 249 -7.03 -1.67 -18.16
N GLY A 250 -7.15 -0.36 -18.42
CA GLY A 250 -6.14 0.51 -19.02
C GLY A 250 -5.41 1.43 -18.05
N MET A 251 -6.05 1.98 -17.00
CA MET A 251 -5.49 3.05 -16.19
C MET A 251 -4.46 2.58 -15.16
N ILE A 252 -4.71 1.44 -14.49
CA ILE A 252 -3.68 0.79 -13.68
C ILE A 252 -2.44 0.49 -14.54
N LYS A 253 -2.65 0.20 -15.82
CA LYS A 253 -1.62 -0.13 -16.80
C LYS A 253 -0.62 0.99 -17.07
N GLU A 254 -1.05 2.23 -16.99
CA GLU A 254 -0.24 3.41 -17.30
C GLU A 254 0.33 4.13 -16.06
N LEU A 255 -0.36 4.12 -14.92
CA LEU A 255 0.14 4.69 -13.66
C LEU A 255 1.46 4.04 -13.21
N ASN A 256 1.65 2.77 -13.49
CA ASN A 256 2.79 1.99 -12.98
C ASN A 256 4.14 2.27 -13.64
N THR A 257 4.12 2.76 -14.85
CA THR A 257 5.38 3.14 -15.52
C THR A 257 5.85 4.52 -15.11
N LYS A 258 5.04 5.24 -14.31
CA LYS A 258 5.25 6.65 -14.10
C LYS A 258 5.05 7.16 -12.65
N LEU A 259 4.31 6.45 -11.77
CA LEU A 259 4.19 6.88 -10.37
C LEU A 259 5.47 6.57 -9.60
N SER A 260 6.13 7.62 -9.19
CA SER A 260 7.35 7.60 -8.36
C SER A 260 7.07 7.77 -6.86
N VAL A 261 5.83 7.57 -6.42
CA VAL A 261 5.42 7.75 -5.02
C VAL A 261 4.73 6.50 -4.46
N PRO A 262 4.87 6.22 -3.17
CA PRO A 262 4.15 5.13 -2.52
C PRO A 262 2.64 5.29 -2.60
N PHE A 263 1.93 4.17 -2.54
CA PHE A 263 0.50 4.14 -2.67
C PHE A 263 -0.15 3.38 -1.52
N LEU A 264 -0.91 4.10 -0.69
CA LEU A 264 -1.64 3.57 0.45
C LEU A 264 -3.05 3.17 0.02
N ILE A 265 -3.34 1.88 0.11
CA ILE A 265 -4.66 1.32 -0.12
C ILE A 265 -5.33 1.07 1.23
N LEU A 266 -6.46 1.71 1.46
CA LEU A 266 -7.28 1.51 2.64
C LEU A 266 -8.38 0.48 2.32
N PRO A 267 -8.68 -0.49 3.22
CA PRO A 267 -9.67 -1.51 2.95
C PRO A 267 -11.08 -0.94 2.98
N GLY A 268 -11.84 -1.11 1.91
CA GLY A 268 -13.26 -0.78 1.86
C GLY A 268 -14.10 -1.89 2.47
N THR A 269 -14.99 -1.56 3.39
CA THR A 269 -16.01 -2.49 3.85
C THR A 269 -17.06 -2.67 2.75
N ALA A 270 -17.33 -3.91 2.34
CA ALA A 270 -18.50 -4.19 1.53
C ALA A 270 -19.75 -3.82 2.35
N SER A 271 -20.52 -2.85 1.88
CA SER A 271 -21.83 -2.52 2.44
C SER A 271 -22.86 -3.56 1.98
#